data_cfd0d0c5a6d9aecd9d392e240ff952cc
#
_entry.id   cfd0d0c5a6d9aecd9d392e240ff952cc
#
_cell.length_a   1.000
_cell.length_b   1.000
_cell.length_c   1.000
_cell.angle_alpha   90.00
_cell.angle_beta   90.00
_cell.angle_gamma   90.00
#
_symmetry.space_group_name_H-M   'P 1'
#
loop_
_entity.id
_entity.type
_entity.pdbx_description
1 polymer ?
#
loop_
_entity_poly.entity_id
_entity_poly.type
_entity_poly.pdbx_seq_one_letter_code
_entity_poly.pdbx_strand_id
1 'polypeptide(L)'
;MAIPRGARFAFLALMAWAAALSVPVFPQAVTRKTTLAGSPPMGWNSWDCYGTSVTEAQVKANAAYMSKHLLPHGWQYIVVDIQWSEPNARAGGYNPEPHLDMDRYGRLIPAVNRFPSSADGKGFKPLADYVHSLGLKFGLHIMRGIPRQAVVENTPVEGARVHAAEIANKFSVCRWNNDMYGLEMSRPGAQAYYDSIIRLYAGWGVDFIKADDILRPIHRDEIAAIHKAILKTGRPIVLSLSPGPARAEDVEFLRQNANMWRVSDDFWDEWRLLHENFTLVGIWGGVGRPGGWPDGDMLPLGRIGIVAERGTDRHSRFTPVEQRTVMSLWSIAQSPLIFGGDLPSNDEYTTSLITNDEVLAVNQKGSHGREFFSSGEQRVWVADGPDAGAKYLGVFNLGEREEDIRIQWPELGLPPACVLRDLWDRKDVEGPRGTHTFRVAAHASGLYKLTPAR
;
A
#
# COMPACT_ATOMS: atom_id res chain seq x y z
N MET A 1 -62.43 -68.13 51.28
CA MET A 1 -61.89 -68.77 52.52
C MET A 1 -60.43 -68.29 52.67
N ALA A 2 -60.16 -67.55 53.74
CA ALA A 2 -58.87 -67.20 54.35
C ALA A 2 -57.78 -66.43 53.55
N ILE A 3 -57.62 -65.20 53.95
CA ILE A 3 -56.41 -64.38 53.87
C ILE A 3 -55.38 -64.85 54.90
N PRO A 4 -54.09 -64.76 54.71
CA PRO A 4 -53.28 -63.91 55.59
C PRO A 4 -52.24 -63.00 54.92
N ARG A 5 -52.21 -61.77 55.39
CA ARG A 5 -51.17 -60.95 56.03
C ARG A 5 -49.71 -61.31 55.63
N GLY A 6 -48.88 -60.43 54.99
CA GLY A 6 -48.47 -59.14 55.48
C GLY A 6 -46.94 -59.16 55.55
N ALA A 7 -46.21 -58.40 54.70
CA ALA A 7 -44.79 -58.07 54.88
C ALA A 7 -44.55 -56.63 54.48
N ARG A 8 -44.10 -55.82 55.47
CA ARG A 8 -43.68 -54.45 55.28
C ARG A 8 -42.22 -54.47 54.77
N PHE A 9 -41.96 -53.88 53.56
CA PHE A 9 -40.63 -53.57 53.15
C PHE A 9 -40.38 -52.05 53.31
N ALA A 10 -39.34 -51.79 54.14
CA ALA A 10 -38.83 -50.45 54.34
C ALA A 10 -37.98 -50.04 53.14
N PHE A 11 -38.34 -48.92 52.48
CA PHE A 11 -37.51 -48.30 51.45
C PHE A 11 -36.53 -47.35 52.13
N LEU A 12 -35.22 -47.69 52.07
CA LEU A 12 -34.13 -46.74 52.33
C LEU A 12 -33.94 -45.87 51.11
N ALA A 13 -34.20 -44.55 51.22
CA ALA A 13 -33.87 -43.55 50.20
C ALA A 13 -32.37 -43.19 50.34
N LEU A 14 -31.57 -43.60 49.35
CA LEU A 14 -30.21 -43.09 49.19
C LEU A 14 -30.32 -41.72 48.44
N MET A 15 -30.05 -40.63 49.15
CA MET A 15 -29.80 -39.32 48.48
C MET A 15 -28.37 -39.29 47.91
N ALA A 16 -28.22 -39.40 46.62
CA ALA A 16 -26.95 -39.12 45.91
C ALA A 16 -26.82 -37.60 45.70
N TRP A 17 -25.87 -36.97 46.37
CA TRP A 17 -25.43 -35.60 46.10
C TRP A 17 -24.60 -35.60 44.83
N ALA A 18 -25.15 -35.09 43.74
CA ALA A 18 -24.39 -34.73 42.52
C ALA A 18 -23.73 -33.37 42.72
N ALA A 19 -22.45 -33.36 43.02
CA ALA A 19 -21.64 -32.13 43.00
C ALA A 19 -21.46 -31.71 41.53
N ALA A 20 -22.15 -30.67 41.10
CA ALA A 20 -21.95 -30.04 39.81
C ALA A 20 -20.62 -29.28 39.85
N LEU A 21 -19.58 -29.86 39.23
CA LEU A 21 -18.34 -29.16 38.92
C LEU A 21 -18.63 -28.14 37.84
N SER A 22 -18.81 -26.88 38.22
CA SER A 22 -18.85 -25.76 37.28
C SER A 22 -17.43 -25.52 36.72
N VAL A 23 -17.19 -25.96 35.47
CA VAL A 23 -15.99 -25.61 34.72
C VAL A 23 -16.10 -24.13 34.35
N PRO A 24 -15.13 -23.29 34.72
CA PRO A 24 -15.17 -21.89 34.30
C PRO A 24 -15.01 -21.82 32.78
N VAL A 25 -16.04 -21.35 32.07
CA VAL A 25 -15.98 -21.00 30.65
C VAL A 25 -15.21 -19.70 30.57
N PHE A 26 -13.92 -19.76 30.23
CA PHE A 26 -13.17 -18.59 29.83
C PHE A 26 -13.74 -18.09 28.51
N PRO A 27 -14.11 -16.79 28.41
CA PRO A 27 -14.51 -16.24 27.11
C PRO A 27 -13.34 -16.39 26.16
N GLN A 28 -13.49 -17.19 25.10
CA GLN A 28 -12.56 -17.18 23.98
C GLN A 28 -12.52 -15.75 23.45
N ALA A 29 -11.36 -15.11 23.56
CA ALA A 29 -11.11 -13.85 22.91
C ALA A 29 -11.37 -14.06 21.41
N VAL A 30 -12.45 -13.48 20.91
CA VAL A 30 -12.71 -13.40 19.46
C VAL A 30 -11.60 -12.54 18.89
N THR A 31 -10.54 -13.19 18.40
CA THR A 31 -9.52 -12.52 17.62
C THR A 31 -10.23 -11.97 16.38
N ARG A 32 -10.55 -10.67 16.38
CA ARG A 32 -10.97 -9.98 15.17
C ARG A 32 -9.88 -10.22 14.13
N LYS A 33 -10.22 -10.98 13.09
CA LYS A 33 -9.35 -11.19 11.94
C LYS A 33 -9.08 -9.78 11.38
N THR A 34 -7.88 -9.27 11.57
CA THR A 34 -7.50 -7.94 11.07
C THR A 34 -7.62 -7.97 9.54
N THR A 35 -8.39 -7.05 8.99
CA THR A 35 -8.50 -6.89 7.53
C THR A 35 -7.12 -6.56 6.98
N LEU A 36 -6.66 -7.28 5.97
CA LEU A 36 -5.42 -6.97 5.26
C LEU A 36 -5.52 -5.55 4.69
N ALA A 37 -4.48 -4.73 4.83
CA ALA A 37 -4.51 -3.30 4.52
C ALA A 37 -5.71 -2.58 5.19
N GLY A 38 -5.91 -2.81 6.49
CA GLY A 38 -6.99 -2.18 7.27
C GLY A 38 -6.89 -0.66 7.36
N SER A 39 -5.71 -0.10 7.18
CA SER A 39 -5.40 1.30 6.89
C SER A 39 -4.54 1.39 5.63
N PRO A 40 -4.38 2.59 5.02
CA PRO A 40 -3.50 2.75 3.87
C PRO A 40 -2.09 2.20 4.16
N PRO A 41 -1.50 1.36 3.31
CA PRO A 41 -0.14 0.86 3.50
C PRO A 41 0.88 1.99 3.60
N MET A 42 1.86 1.84 4.51
CA MET A 42 2.99 2.75 4.65
C MET A 42 4.29 1.97 4.48
N GLY A 43 5.18 2.45 3.60
CA GLY A 43 6.41 1.74 3.30
C GLY A 43 7.41 2.56 2.47
N TRP A 44 8.42 1.87 1.99
CA TRP A 44 9.45 2.36 1.09
C TRP A 44 9.50 1.50 -0.17
N ASN A 45 9.77 2.13 -1.30
CA ASN A 45 10.00 1.45 -2.56
C ASN A 45 11.31 1.95 -3.19
N SER A 46 12.08 1.06 -3.80
CA SER A 46 13.42 1.35 -4.31
C SER A 46 13.46 2.15 -5.61
N TRP A 47 12.31 2.40 -6.27
CA TRP A 47 12.30 2.91 -7.65
C TRP A 47 12.87 4.33 -7.77
N ASP A 48 12.34 5.30 -7.01
CA ASP A 48 12.70 6.70 -7.21
C ASP A 48 14.16 7.00 -6.90
N CYS A 49 14.79 6.24 -6.01
CA CYS A 49 16.19 6.43 -5.65
C CYS A 49 17.16 5.51 -6.42
N TYR A 50 16.79 4.25 -6.72
CA TYR A 50 17.73 3.28 -7.28
C TYR A 50 17.31 2.68 -8.62
N GLY A 51 16.11 3.00 -9.14
CA GLY A 51 15.62 2.52 -10.43
C GLY A 51 15.76 1.01 -10.58
N THR A 52 16.19 0.57 -11.78
CA THR A 52 16.34 -0.84 -12.14
C THR A 52 17.50 -1.54 -11.43
N SER A 53 18.46 -0.80 -10.88
CA SER A 53 19.76 -1.32 -10.45
C SER A 53 19.94 -1.45 -8.93
N VAL A 54 18.86 -1.42 -8.16
CA VAL A 54 18.89 -1.60 -6.70
C VAL A 54 19.64 -2.88 -6.28
N THR A 55 20.38 -2.80 -5.18
CA THR A 55 21.19 -3.89 -4.62
C THR A 55 20.69 -4.32 -3.24
N GLU A 56 21.03 -5.53 -2.83
CA GLU A 56 20.72 -6.06 -1.50
C GLU A 56 21.25 -5.14 -0.37
N ALA A 57 22.45 -4.57 -0.53
CA ALA A 57 23.03 -3.67 0.47
C ALA A 57 22.18 -2.40 0.65
N GLN A 58 21.69 -1.81 -0.45
CA GLN A 58 20.81 -0.64 -0.41
C GLN A 58 19.47 -0.97 0.25
N VAL A 59 18.86 -2.11 -0.10
CA VAL A 59 17.60 -2.57 0.53
C VAL A 59 17.79 -2.75 2.04
N LYS A 60 18.89 -3.40 2.47
CA LYS A 60 19.20 -3.61 3.89
C LYS A 60 19.41 -2.30 4.64
N ALA A 61 20.10 -1.32 4.03
CA ALA A 61 20.32 -0.01 4.62
C ALA A 61 19.00 0.74 4.86
N ASN A 62 18.12 0.76 3.86
CA ASN A 62 16.78 1.37 3.98
C ASN A 62 15.90 0.64 5.01
N ALA A 63 15.95 -0.69 5.04
CA ALA A 63 15.22 -1.47 6.05
C ALA A 63 15.71 -1.19 7.48
N ALA A 64 17.02 -1.12 7.69
CA ALA A 64 17.60 -0.80 8.99
C ALA A 64 17.21 0.60 9.47
N TYR A 65 17.23 1.60 8.57
CA TYR A 65 16.77 2.95 8.87
C TYR A 65 15.29 2.98 9.23
N MET A 66 14.44 2.35 8.40
CA MET A 66 12.99 2.29 8.64
C MET A 66 12.67 1.65 9.98
N SER A 67 13.28 0.52 10.29
CA SER A 67 13.07 -0.16 11.58
C SER A 67 13.37 0.73 12.77
N LYS A 68 14.50 1.46 12.71
CA LYS A 68 14.96 2.29 13.81
C LYS A 68 14.16 3.59 13.96
N HIS A 69 13.80 4.24 12.84
CA HIS A 69 13.31 5.61 12.85
C HIS A 69 11.84 5.75 12.46
N LEU A 70 11.28 4.83 11.66
CA LEU A 70 9.96 4.99 11.06
C LEU A 70 8.96 3.93 11.51
N LEU A 71 9.40 2.74 11.93
CA LEU A 71 8.52 1.69 12.44
C LEU A 71 7.66 2.15 13.63
N PRO A 72 8.16 2.96 14.59
CA PRO A 72 7.34 3.51 15.66
C PRO A 72 6.18 4.39 15.18
N HIS A 73 6.29 4.94 13.96
CA HIS A 73 5.29 5.79 13.31
C HIS A 73 4.39 5.01 12.33
N GLY A 74 4.51 3.67 12.27
CA GLY A 74 3.63 2.81 11.47
C GLY A 74 4.15 2.43 10.08
N TRP A 75 5.33 2.88 9.67
CA TRP A 75 5.97 2.47 8.41
C TRP A 75 6.49 1.04 8.51
N GLN A 76 6.13 0.17 7.54
CA GLN A 76 6.42 -1.26 7.72
C GLN A 76 6.79 -2.03 6.45
N TYR A 77 6.52 -1.52 5.24
CA TYR A 77 6.81 -2.26 4.01
C TYR A 77 8.14 -1.82 3.38
N ILE A 78 8.98 -2.78 3.00
CA ILE A 78 10.21 -2.59 2.22
C ILE A 78 10.00 -3.30 0.89
N VAL A 79 9.88 -2.53 -0.21
CA VAL A 79 9.52 -3.05 -1.53
C VAL A 79 10.71 -2.90 -2.48
N VAL A 80 11.14 -4.04 -3.05
CA VAL A 80 12.15 -4.09 -4.12
C VAL A 80 11.44 -3.97 -5.46
N ASP A 81 11.72 -2.90 -6.19
CA ASP A 81 11.10 -2.63 -7.50
C ASP A 81 11.83 -3.32 -8.66
N ILE A 82 11.32 -3.19 -9.90
CA ILE A 82 11.91 -3.68 -11.15
C ILE A 82 13.33 -3.10 -11.30
N GLN A 83 14.34 -3.76 -11.90
CA GLN A 83 14.41 -5.14 -12.45
C GLN A 83 15.31 -6.03 -11.60
N TRP A 84 14.87 -6.48 -10.46
CA TRP A 84 15.67 -7.27 -9.51
C TRP A 84 16.19 -8.61 -10.09
N SER A 85 15.61 -9.11 -11.17
CA SER A 85 15.99 -10.36 -11.85
C SER A 85 16.95 -10.16 -13.04
N GLU A 86 17.31 -8.93 -13.40
CA GLU A 86 18.20 -8.61 -14.51
C GLU A 86 19.63 -8.39 -13.99
N PRO A 87 20.59 -9.32 -14.20
CA PRO A 87 21.95 -9.18 -13.69
C PRO A 87 22.70 -8.00 -14.30
N ASN A 88 22.33 -7.59 -15.53
CA ASN A 88 22.94 -6.49 -16.26
C ASN A 88 22.13 -5.19 -16.18
N ALA A 89 21.18 -5.10 -15.24
CA ALA A 89 20.40 -3.87 -15.02
C ALA A 89 21.34 -2.69 -14.76
N ARG A 90 21.02 -1.54 -15.36
CA ARG A 90 21.84 -0.32 -15.33
C ARG A 90 20.98 0.89 -15.00
N ALA A 91 21.60 1.92 -14.45
CA ALA A 91 20.97 3.21 -14.27
C ALA A 91 20.51 3.80 -15.61
N GLY A 92 19.42 4.58 -15.59
CA GLY A 92 18.94 5.34 -16.75
C GLY A 92 18.10 4.54 -17.74
N GLY A 93 17.45 3.45 -17.30
CA GLY A 93 16.42 2.76 -18.07
C GLY A 93 16.62 1.26 -18.24
N TYR A 94 15.73 0.65 -19.02
CA TYR A 94 15.71 -0.79 -19.27
C TYR A 94 16.69 -1.20 -20.37
N ASN A 95 17.24 -2.41 -20.25
CA ASN A 95 17.99 -3.01 -21.36
C ASN A 95 17.01 -3.35 -22.50
N PRO A 96 17.34 -2.99 -23.77
CA PRO A 96 16.49 -3.35 -24.91
C PRO A 96 16.35 -4.85 -25.11
N GLU A 97 17.39 -5.61 -24.78
CA GLU A 97 17.46 -7.06 -24.84
C GLU A 97 17.82 -7.59 -23.44
N PRO A 98 16.85 -7.64 -22.52
CA PRO A 98 17.11 -8.06 -21.16
C PRO A 98 17.43 -9.56 -21.09
N HIS A 99 18.39 -9.91 -20.24
CA HIS A 99 18.64 -11.29 -19.84
C HIS A 99 18.21 -11.47 -18.40
N LEU A 100 17.09 -12.16 -18.18
CA LEU A 100 16.50 -12.31 -16.88
C LEU A 100 16.93 -13.62 -16.23
N ASP A 101 17.34 -13.57 -14.97
CA ASP A 101 17.56 -14.76 -14.17
C ASP A 101 16.21 -15.44 -13.89
N MET A 102 16.08 -16.69 -14.32
CA MET A 102 14.87 -17.50 -14.19
C MET A 102 15.21 -18.90 -13.68
N ASP A 103 14.25 -19.53 -13.04
CA ASP A 103 14.33 -20.95 -12.76
C ASP A 103 13.88 -21.80 -13.98
N ARG A 104 13.98 -23.11 -13.84
CA ARG A 104 13.62 -24.08 -14.93
C ARG A 104 12.15 -23.98 -15.39
N TYR A 105 11.29 -23.28 -14.66
CA TYR A 105 9.88 -23.07 -14.98
C TYR A 105 9.59 -21.67 -15.56
N GLY A 106 10.64 -20.90 -15.89
CA GLY A 106 10.52 -19.55 -16.40
C GLY A 106 10.00 -18.54 -15.36
N ARG A 107 10.16 -18.82 -14.06
CA ARG A 107 9.82 -17.90 -12.99
C ARG A 107 11.05 -17.07 -12.64
N LEU A 108 10.86 -15.76 -12.51
CA LEU A 108 11.95 -14.85 -12.18
C LEU A 108 12.55 -15.17 -10.81
N ILE A 109 13.88 -15.15 -10.73
CA ILE A 109 14.67 -15.27 -9.50
C ILE A 109 15.63 -14.08 -9.37
N PRO A 110 16.04 -13.69 -8.15
CA PRO A 110 16.92 -12.54 -7.96
C PRO A 110 18.30 -12.73 -8.60
N ALA A 111 18.80 -11.69 -9.27
CA ALA A 111 20.14 -11.67 -9.83
C ALA A 111 21.19 -11.73 -8.71
N VAL A 112 21.96 -12.83 -8.66
CA VAL A 112 22.89 -13.13 -7.55
C VAL A 112 23.98 -12.07 -7.40
N ASN A 113 24.43 -11.46 -8.49
CA ASN A 113 25.44 -10.39 -8.45
C ASN A 113 24.96 -9.13 -7.72
N ARG A 114 23.64 -8.89 -7.65
CA ARG A 114 23.03 -7.75 -6.94
C ARG A 114 22.41 -8.17 -5.61
N PHE A 115 21.95 -9.40 -5.51
CA PHE A 115 21.34 -9.99 -4.31
C PHE A 115 22.10 -11.26 -3.91
N PRO A 116 23.34 -11.13 -3.39
CA PRO A 116 24.22 -12.29 -3.18
C PRO A 116 23.67 -13.31 -2.18
N SER A 117 22.80 -12.91 -1.26
CA SER A 117 22.19 -13.86 -0.33
C SER A 117 21.17 -14.81 -1.01
N SER A 118 20.77 -14.52 -2.26
CA SER A 118 19.85 -15.35 -3.05
C SER A 118 20.52 -16.58 -3.69
N ALA A 119 21.86 -16.68 -3.63
CA ALA A 119 22.62 -17.78 -4.19
C ALA A 119 22.10 -19.16 -3.73
N ASP A 120 22.45 -20.20 -4.48
CA ASP A 120 22.08 -21.59 -4.21
C ASP A 120 20.56 -21.83 -4.22
N GLY A 121 19.82 -21.10 -5.04
CA GLY A 121 18.38 -21.23 -5.19
C GLY A 121 17.54 -20.73 -4.02
N LYS A 122 18.14 -19.98 -3.09
CA LYS A 122 17.44 -19.43 -1.90
C LYS A 122 16.42 -18.34 -2.25
N GLY A 123 16.56 -17.71 -3.43
CA GLY A 123 15.72 -16.60 -3.82
C GLY A 123 15.78 -15.43 -2.82
N PHE A 124 14.71 -14.67 -2.68
CA PHE A 124 14.68 -13.57 -1.72
C PHE A 124 14.48 -14.01 -0.25
N LYS A 125 14.38 -15.31 0.04
CA LYS A 125 14.11 -15.74 1.41
C LYS A 125 15.09 -15.16 2.45
N PRO A 126 16.43 -15.15 2.26
CA PRO A 126 17.35 -14.59 3.25
C PRO A 126 17.18 -13.07 3.45
N LEU A 127 16.87 -12.32 2.38
CA LEU A 127 16.61 -10.89 2.47
C LEU A 127 15.26 -10.62 3.17
N ALA A 128 14.22 -11.38 2.85
CA ALA A 128 12.92 -11.29 3.52
C ALA A 128 13.03 -11.62 5.01
N ASP A 129 13.76 -12.70 5.36
CA ASP A 129 14.02 -13.06 6.76
C ASP A 129 14.75 -11.93 7.52
N TYR A 130 15.72 -11.27 6.88
CA TYR A 130 16.40 -10.10 7.44
C TYR A 130 15.41 -8.95 7.69
N VAL A 131 14.59 -8.59 6.71
CA VAL A 131 13.57 -7.53 6.82
C VAL A 131 12.58 -7.86 7.94
N HIS A 132 12.12 -9.12 8.03
CA HIS A 132 11.24 -9.60 9.09
C HIS A 132 11.90 -9.54 10.47
N SER A 133 13.20 -9.84 10.57
CA SER A 133 13.94 -9.74 11.84
C SER A 133 13.99 -8.33 12.41
N LEU A 134 13.80 -7.32 11.54
CA LEU A 134 13.68 -5.91 11.91
C LEU A 134 12.25 -5.46 12.26
N GLY A 135 11.28 -6.40 12.29
CA GLY A 135 9.85 -6.11 12.54
C GLY A 135 9.11 -5.53 11.33
N LEU A 136 9.72 -5.57 10.14
CA LEU A 136 9.19 -5.02 8.89
C LEU A 136 8.59 -6.11 8.00
N LYS A 137 7.97 -5.71 6.89
CA LYS A 137 7.37 -6.58 5.88
C LYS A 137 8.10 -6.43 4.55
N PHE A 138 8.30 -7.55 3.84
CA PHE A 138 9.04 -7.56 2.59
C PHE A 138 8.11 -7.60 1.38
N GLY A 139 8.41 -6.80 0.35
CA GLY A 139 7.64 -6.70 -0.88
C GLY A 139 8.48 -6.77 -2.14
N LEU A 140 7.82 -7.14 -3.24
CA LEU A 140 8.39 -7.22 -4.58
C LEU A 140 7.52 -6.50 -5.59
N HIS A 141 8.18 -5.95 -6.62
CA HIS A 141 7.55 -5.61 -7.89
C HIS A 141 7.51 -6.85 -8.81
N ILE A 142 6.42 -6.99 -9.54
CA ILE A 142 6.31 -7.95 -10.66
C ILE A 142 5.70 -7.26 -11.87
N MET A 143 6.14 -7.63 -13.05
CA MET A 143 5.39 -7.35 -14.29
C MET A 143 4.28 -8.39 -14.46
N ARG A 144 3.14 -8.02 -15.06
CA ARG A 144 2.15 -9.02 -15.47
C ARG A 144 2.72 -9.96 -16.54
N GLY A 145 2.17 -11.17 -16.60
CA GLY A 145 2.45 -12.11 -17.67
C GLY A 145 3.61 -13.06 -17.41
N ILE A 146 4.33 -13.39 -18.50
CA ILE A 146 5.40 -14.39 -18.53
C ILE A 146 6.64 -13.82 -19.26
N PRO A 147 7.88 -14.07 -18.78
CA PRO A 147 9.09 -13.63 -19.46
C PRO A 147 9.12 -14.05 -20.93
N ARG A 148 9.44 -13.10 -21.82
CA ARG A 148 9.63 -13.43 -23.26
C ARG A 148 10.70 -14.48 -23.43
N GLN A 149 11.75 -14.45 -22.61
CA GLN A 149 12.81 -15.44 -22.56
C GLN A 149 12.25 -16.84 -22.25
N ALA A 150 11.35 -16.98 -21.26
CA ALA A 150 10.70 -18.25 -20.94
C ALA A 150 9.89 -18.81 -22.13
N VAL A 151 9.26 -17.92 -22.91
CA VAL A 151 8.51 -18.31 -24.12
C VAL A 151 9.43 -18.75 -25.25
N VAL A 152 10.60 -18.12 -25.42
CA VAL A 152 11.61 -18.51 -26.41
C VAL A 152 12.23 -19.85 -26.03
N GLU A 153 12.60 -20.06 -24.79
CA GLU A 153 13.14 -21.31 -24.25
C GLU A 153 12.07 -22.41 -24.11
N ASN A 154 10.80 -22.03 -24.23
CA ASN A 154 9.63 -22.88 -24.10
C ASN A 154 9.63 -23.70 -22.79
N THR A 155 9.89 -23.03 -21.67
CA THR A 155 9.96 -23.65 -20.34
C THR A 155 8.68 -24.37 -19.96
N PRO A 156 8.72 -25.47 -19.18
CA PRO A 156 7.50 -26.12 -18.69
C PRO A 156 6.81 -25.25 -17.64
N VAL A 157 5.48 -25.32 -17.56
CA VAL A 157 4.69 -24.67 -16.52
C VAL A 157 4.55 -25.60 -15.32
N GLU A 158 5.03 -25.15 -14.13
CA GLU A 158 4.90 -25.94 -12.91
C GLU A 158 3.42 -26.17 -12.56
N GLY A 159 3.04 -27.42 -12.35
CA GLY A 159 1.68 -27.79 -11.98
C GLY A 159 0.71 -27.96 -13.16
N ALA A 160 1.19 -27.87 -14.41
CA ALA A 160 0.42 -28.13 -15.61
C ALA A 160 1.20 -28.95 -16.63
N ARG A 161 0.49 -29.55 -17.61
CA ARG A 161 1.12 -30.33 -18.71
C ARG A 161 1.22 -29.48 -19.98
N VAL A 162 1.67 -28.22 -19.83
CA VAL A 162 1.83 -27.24 -20.91
C VAL A 162 3.15 -26.50 -20.75
N HIS A 163 3.58 -25.81 -21.81
CA HIS A 163 4.77 -24.99 -21.81
C HIS A 163 4.45 -23.50 -21.98
N ALA A 164 5.44 -22.66 -21.73
CA ALA A 164 5.33 -21.20 -21.76
C ALA A 164 4.74 -20.65 -23.07
N ALA A 165 5.15 -21.18 -24.22
CA ALA A 165 4.64 -20.73 -25.51
C ALA A 165 3.15 -21.04 -25.74
N GLU A 166 2.59 -22.02 -25.03
CA GLU A 166 1.18 -22.41 -25.16
C GLU A 166 0.23 -21.45 -24.41
N ILE A 167 0.74 -20.78 -23.38
CA ILE A 167 -0.07 -19.88 -22.51
C ILE A 167 0.20 -18.40 -22.75
N ALA A 168 1.30 -18.06 -23.43
CA ALA A 168 1.66 -16.67 -23.72
C ALA A 168 0.75 -16.05 -24.78
N ASN A 169 0.37 -14.80 -24.56
CA ASN A 169 -0.23 -13.92 -25.58
C ASN A 169 0.83 -12.95 -26.10
N LYS A 170 1.48 -13.33 -27.22
CA LYS A 170 2.56 -12.54 -27.81
C LYS A 170 2.14 -11.17 -28.37
N PHE A 171 0.83 -10.92 -28.51
CA PHE A 171 0.28 -9.62 -28.92
C PHE A 171 -0.02 -8.71 -27.72
N SER A 172 -0.06 -9.26 -26.52
CA SER A 172 -0.21 -8.51 -25.29
C SER A 172 1.16 -8.17 -24.72
N VAL A 173 1.66 -6.98 -25.03
CA VAL A 173 3.01 -6.51 -24.68
C VAL A 173 2.96 -5.23 -23.88
N CYS A 174 3.92 -5.05 -22.97
CA CYS A 174 4.19 -3.78 -22.35
C CYS A 174 4.86 -2.83 -23.35
N ARG A 175 4.44 -1.56 -23.39
CA ARG A 175 4.96 -0.57 -24.33
C ARG A 175 6.31 0.03 -23.91
N TRP A 176 6.60 0.03 -22.62
CA TRP A 176 7.77 0.66 -22.04
C TRP A 176 8.83 -0.33 -21.54
N ASN A 177 8.51 -1.64 -21.52
CA ASN A 177 9.42 -2.68 -21.07
C ASN A 177 9.29 -3.95 -21.94
N ASN A 178 10.42 -4.56 -22.28
CA ASN A 178 10.48 -5.72 -23.17
C ASN A 178 10.60 -7.06 -22.45
N ASP A 179 10.45 -7.11 -21.13
CA ASP A 179 10.68 -8.32 -20.35
C ASP A 179 9.61 -9.39 -20.59
N MET A 180 8.34 -8.98 -20.76
CA MET A 180 7.20 -9.88 -20.63
C MET A 180 6.29 -9.91 -21.86
N TYR A 181 5.58 -11.02 -22.02
CA TYR A 181 4.31 -11.14 -22.74
C TYR A 181 3.19 -11.30 -21.73
N GLY A 182 1.98 -10.83 -22.06
CA GLY A 182 0.78 -11.16 -21.27
C GLY A 182 0.44 -12.65 -21.37
N LEU A 183 -0.43 -13.12 -20.49
CA LEU A 183 -0.99 -14.47 -20.55
C LEU A 183 -2.36 -14.49 -21.22
N GLU A 184 -2.61 -15.56 -22.00
CA GLU A 184 -3.94 -15.86 -22.49
C GLU A 184 -4.68 -16.69 -21.41
N MET A 185 -5.40 -15.99 -20.53
CA MET A 185 -5.97 -16.60 -19.32
C MET A 185 -7.05 -17.67 -19.61
N SER A 186 -7.59 -17.72 -20.83
CA SER A 186 -8.53 -18.77 -21.26
C SER A 186 -7.81 -20.11 -21.50
N ARG A 187 -6.50 -20.12 -21.67
CA ARG A 187 -5.71 -21.33 -21.97
C ARG A 187 -5.47 -22.18 -20.75
N PRO A 188 -5.59 -23.51 -20.87
CA PRO A 188 -5.16 -24.42 -19.80
C PRO A 188 -3.71 -24.15 -19.38
N GLY A 189 -3.47 -24.05 -18.07
CA GLY A 189 -2.12 -23.80 -17.51
C GLY A 189 -1.80 -22.32 -17.23
N ALA A 190 -2.50 -21.35 -17.81
CA ALA A 190 -2.26 -19.93 -17.53
C ALA A 190 -2.43 -19.58 -16.05
N GLN A 191 -3.50 -20.04 -15.41
CA GLN A 191 -3.68 -19.89 -13.96
C GLN A 191 -2.61 -20.62 -13.15
N ALA A 192 -2.19 -21.82 -13.59
CA ALA A 192 -1.16 -22.59 -12.89
C ALA A 192 0.19 -21.86 -12.89
N TYR A 193 0.51 -21.09 -13.94
CA TYR A 193 1.69 -20.27 -13.98
C TYR A 193 1.67 -19.18 -12.89
N TYR A 194 0.61 -18.38 -12.77
CA TYR A 194 0.47 -17.42 -11.68
C TYR A 194 0.46 -18.09 -10.30
N ASP A 195 -0.23 -19.23 -10.16
CA ASP A 195 -0.21 -20.00 -8.91
C ASP A 195 1.21 -20.40 -8.51
N SER A 196 2.05 -20.78 -9.50
CA SER A 196 3.44 -21.20 -9.27
C SER A 196 4.34 -20.03 -8.86
N ILE A 197 4.20 -18.87 -9.52
CA ILE A 197 4.95 -17.64 -9.20
C ILE A 197 4.63 -17.19 -7.78
N ILE A 198 3.34 -17.02 -7.48
CA ILE A 198 2.91 -16.48 -6.19
C ILE A 198 3.22 -17.45 -5.05
N ARG A 199 3.14 -18.77 -5.29
CA ARG A 199 3.58 -19.78 -4.32
C ARG A 199 5.10 -19.67 -4.05
N LEU A 200 5.91 -19.47 -5.09
CA LEU A 200 7.36 -19.26 -4.96
C LEU A 200 7.66 -18.04 -4.09
N TYR A 201 7.03 -16.90 -4.39
CA TYR A 201 7.25 -15.65 -3.67
C TYR A 201 6.71 -15.69 -2.23
N ALA A 202 5.57 -16.34 -2.03
CA ALA A 202 5.07 -16.61 -0.67
C ALA A 202 6.05 -17.49 0.14
N GLY A 203 6.70 -18.47 -0.51
CA GLY A 203 7.75 -19.30 0.07
C GLY A 203 9.01 -18.51 0.45
N TRP A 204 9.31 -17.42 -0.24
CA TRP A 204 10.39 -16.49 0.16
C TRP A 204 10.01 -15.57 1.31
N GLY A 205 8.73 -15.49 1.67
CA GLY A 205 8.27 -14.62 2.73
C GLY A 205 7.76 -13.25 2.27
N VAL A 206 7.33 -13.13 1.00
CA VAL A 206 6.78 -11.88 0.47
C VAL A 206 5.43 -11.54 1.12
N ASP A 207 5.26 -10.28 1.54
CA ASP A 207 4.07 -9.72 2.20
C ASP A 207 3.35 -8.69 1.33
N PHE A 208 3.99 -8.23 0.26
CA PHE A 208 3.48 -7.17 -0.62
C PHE A 208 3.93 -7.42 -2.06
N ILE A 209 3.02 -7.30 -3.00
CA ILE A 209 3.30 -7.41 -4.45
C ILE A 209 2.78 -6.15 -5.14
N LYS A 210 3.69 -5.41 -5.80
CA LYS A 210 3.36 -4.37 -6.79
C LYS A 210 3.31 -5.04 -8.16
N ALA A 211 2.11 -5.22 -8.70
CA ALA A 211 1.92 -5.76 -10.05
C ALA A 211 1.79 -4.63 -11.05
N ASP A 212 2.67 -4.60 -12.04
CA ASP A 212 2.80 -3.52 -13.00
C ASP A 212 2.38 -3.92 -14.42
N ASP A 213 2.22 -2.93 -15.33
CA ASP A 213 1.66 -3.09 -16.68
C ASP A 213 0.26 -3.73 -16.67
N ILE A 214 -0.57 -3.45 -15.63
CA ILE A 214 -1.81 -4.22 -15.43
C ILE A 214 -3.09 -3.36 -15.40
N LEU A 215 -2.98 -2.04 -15.20
CA LEU A 215 -4.15 -1.15 -15.12
C LEU A 215 -4.41 -0.35 -16.40
N ARG A 216 -3.43 -0.19 -17.30
CA ARG A 216 -3.55 0.66 -18.49
C ARG A 216 -3.01 -0.02 -19.75
N PRO A 217 -3.88 -0.75 -20.52
CA PRO A 217 -5.29 -1.03 -20.23
C PRO A 217 -5.46 -1.97 -19.04
N ILE A 218 -6.66 -2.00 -18.44
CA ILE A 218 -6.91 -2.91 -17.32
C ILE A 218 -6.98 -4.36 -17.81
N HIS A 219 -6.12 -5.21 -17.25
CA HIS A 219 -6.05 -6.64 -17.53
C HIS A 219 -6.78 -7.47 -16.46
N ARG A 220 -8.13 -7.39 -16.48
CA ARG A 220 -9.00 -7.98 -15.43
C ARG A 220 -8.71 -9.44 -15.14
N ASP A 221 -8.53 -10.25 -16.18
CA ASP A 221 -8.34 -11.69 -16.02
C ASP A 221 -7.01 -12.01 -15.33
N GLU A 222 -5.94 -11.26 -15.66
CA GLU A 222 -4.64 -11.42 -15.03
C GLU A 222 -4.63 -10.88 -13.58
N ILE A 223 -5.32 -9.76 -13.30
CA ILE A 223 -5.52 -9.26 -11.93
C ILE A 223 -6.23 -10.31 -11.08
N ALA A 224 -7.34 -10.86 -11.58
CA ALA A 224 -8.12 -11.88 -10.86
C ALA A 224 -7.29 -13.17 -10.65
N ALA A 225 -6.46 -13.53 -11.63
CA ALA A 225 -5.58 -14.70 -11.54
C ALA A 225 -4.49 -14.53 -10.47
N ILE A 226 -3.85 -13.36 -10.40
CA ILE A 226 -2.87 -13.03 -9.35
C ILE A 226 -3.53 -13.05 -7.98
N HIS A 227 -4.68 -12.39 -7.83
CA HIS A 227 -5.43 -12.40 -6.56
C HIS A 227 -5.80 -13.82 -6.12
N LYS A 228 -6.33 -14.63 -7.04
CA LYS A 228 -6.66 -16.04 -6.77
C LYS A 228 -5.43 -16.84 -6.36
N ALA A 229 -4.27 -16.60 -6.99
CA ALA A 229 -3.03 -17.24 -6.63
C ALA A 229 -2.57 -16.83 -5.21
N ILE A 230 -2.70 -15.55 -4.85
CA ILE A 230 -2.41 -15.06 -3.48
C ILE A 230 -3.28 -15.80 -2.46
N LEU A 231 -4.60 -15.87 -2.69
CA LEU A 231 -5.53 -16.55 -1.78
C LEU A 231 -5.17 -18.02 -1.56
N LYS A 232 -4.71 -18.72 -2.62
CA LYS A 232 -4.28 -20.13 -2.55
C LYS A 232 -3.07 -20.35 -1.65
N THR A 233 -2.20 -19.36 -1.47
CA THR A 233 -1.02 -19.51 -0.60
C THR A 233 -1.36 -19.51 0.87
N GLY A 234 -2.52 -18.94 1.24
CA GLY A 234 -2.90 -18.70 2.64
C GLY A 234 -2.06 -17.60 3.34
N ARG A 235 -1.04 -17.01 2.65
CA ARG A 235 -0.25 -15.91 3.19
C ARG A 235 -0.95 -14.57 2.98
N PRO A 236 -0.99 -13.67 3.96
CA PRO A 236 -1.59 -12.34 3.81
C PRO A 236 -0.64 -11.43 3.00
N ILE A 237 -0.81 -11.40 1.68
CA ILE A 237 0.00 -10.59 0.76
C ILE A 237 -0.86 -9.42 0.26
N VAL A 238 -0.40 -8.19 0.47
CA VAL A 238 -1.01 -6.97 -0.10
C VAL A 238 -0.75 -6.96 -1.60
N LEU A 239 -1.80 -6.78 -2.39
CA LEU A 239 -1.71 -6.60 -3.85
C LEU A 239 -1.92 -5.13 -4.20
N SER A 240 -0.87 -4.52 -4.77
CA SER A 240 -0.84 -3.19 -5.35
C SER A 240 -0.83 -3.28 -6.87
N LEU A 241 -1.60 -2.44 -7.55
CA LEU A 241 -1.70 -2.44 -9.01
C LEU A 241 -1.19 -1.12 -9.60
N SER A 242 -0.34 -1.19 -10.65
CA SER A 242 0.22 -0.04 -11.39
C SER A 242 0.37 -0.36 -12.89
N PRO A 243 0.74 0.65 -13.76
CA PRO A 243 0.63 2.08 -13.51
C PRO A 243 -0.83 2.54 -13.66
N GLY A 244 -1.12 3.75 -13.13
CA GLY A 244 -2.43 4.37 -13.33
C GLY A 244 -2.52 5.22 -14.61
N PRO A 245 -3.60 6.01 -14.73
CA PRO A 245 -4.71 6.02 -13.80
C PRO A 245 -5.69 4.87 -14.01
N ALA A 246 -6.10 4.26 -12.91
CA ALA A 246 -7.25 3.36 -12.91
C ALA A 246 -8.54 4.14 -13.24
N ARG A 247 -9.55 3.47 -13.79
CA ARG A 247 -10.82 4.10 -14.12
C ARG A 247 -11.80 3.94 -12.96
N ALA A 248 -12.51 5.00 -12.58
CA ALA A 248 -13.45 4.98 -11.45
C ALA A 248 -14.57 3.94 -11.63
N GLU A 249 -14.97 3.63 -12.88
CA GLU A 249 -15.95 2.59 -13.19
C GLU A 249 -15.48 1.18 -12.83
N ASP A 250 -14.18 0.97 -12.65
CA ASP A 250 -13.60 -0.33 -12.28
C ASP A 250 -13.53 -0.55 -10.75
N VAL A 251 -14.01 0.42 -9.94
CA VAL A 251 -13.84 0.44 -8.48
C VAL A 251 -14.27 -0.85 -7.79
N GLU A 252 -15.42 -1.42 -8.14
CA GLU A 252 -15.90 -2.63 -7.49
C GLU A 252 -15.05 -3.86 -7.83
N PHE A 253 -14.57 -3.95 -9.07
CA PHE A 253 -13.63 -4.99 -9.47
C PHE A 253 -12.28 -4.84 -8.73
N LEU A 254 -11.76 -3.62 -8.63
CA LEU A 254 -10.49 -3.34 -7.94
C LEU A 254 -10.59 -3.69 -6.46
N ARG A 255 -11.67 -3.30 -5.79
CA ARG A 255 -11.93 -3.62 -4.39
C ARG A 255 -12.01 -5.12 -4.10
N GLN A 256 -12.48 -5.91 -5.06
CA GLN A 256 -12.58 -7.37 -4.91
C GLN A 256 -11.26 -8.08 -5.14
N ASN A 257 -10.34 -7.48 -5.91
CA ASN A 257 -9.16 -8.17 -6.39
C ASN A 257 -7.82 -7.54 -5.95
N ALA A 258 -7.81 -6.35 -5.37
CA ALA A 258 -6.59 -5.65 -4.95
C ALA A 258 -6.77 -4.92 -3.62
N ASN A 259 -5.64 -4.54 -3.01
CA ASN A 259 -5.62 -3.78 -1.76
C ASN A 259 -5.26 -2.31 -1.99
N MET A 260 -4.61 -1.98 -3.09
CA MET A 260 -4.39 -0.62 -3.55
C MET A 260 -4.21 -0.59 -5.06
N TRP A 261 -4.53 0.55 -5.67
CA TRP A 261 -4.45 0.74 -7.12
C TRP A 261 -4.14 2.19 -7.46
N ARG A 262 -3.24 2.37 -8.41
CA ARG A 262 -2.78 3.67 -8.87
C ARG A 262 -3.91 4.46 -9.54
N VAL A 263 -4.07 5.70 -9.12
CA VAL A 263 -5.06 6.63 -9.68
C VAL A 263 -4.42 7.75 -10.49
N SER A 264 -3.09 7.78 -10.55
CA SER A 264 -2.27 8.68 -11.37
C SER A 264 -1.29 7.87 -12.21
N ASP A 265 -0.66 8.50 -13.20
CA ASP A 265 0.59 8.02 -13.79
C ASP A 265 1.75 8.24 -12.81
N ASP A 266 2.99 7.95 -13.21
CA ASP A 266 4.15 8.10 -12.32
C ASP A 266 4.28 9.54 -11.82
N PHE A 267 4.27 9.68 -10.50
CA PHE A 267 4.36 10.96 -9.82
C PHE A 267 5.81 11.28 -9.44
N TRP A 268 6.32 12.37 -9.95
CA TRP A 268 7.66 12.86 -9.67
C TRP A 268 7.65 14.24 -9.00
N ASP A 269 8.82 14.70 -8.58
CA ASP A 269 9.07 15.96 -7.88
C ASP A 269 8.90 17.20 -8.78
N GLU A 270 7.71 17.35 -9.38
CA GLU A 270 7.32 18.45 -10.25
C GLU A 270 5.97 19.02 -9.79
N TRP A 271 5.92 20.34 -9.56
CA TRP A 271 4.68 21.01 -9.13
C TRP A 271 3.49 20.71 -10.05
N ARG A 272 3.71 20.73 -11.37
CA ARG A 272 2.67 20.41 -12.34
C ARG A 272 2.00 19.06 -12.09
N LEU A 273 2.78 18.03 -11.74
CA LEU A 273 2.24 16.70 -11.44
C LEU A 273 1.47 16.68 -10.12
N LEU A 274 1.93 17.43 -9.11
CA LEU A 274 1.18 17.60 -7.87
C LEU A 274 -0.15 18.31 -8.11
N HIS A 275 -0.14 19.39 -8.90
CA HIS A 275 -1.35 20.11 -9.27
C HIS A 275 -2.36 19.21 -10.00
N GLU A 276 -1.90 18.41 -10.98
CA GLU A 276 -2.74 17.42 -11.69
C GLU A 276 -3.32 16.36 -10.73
N ASN A 277 -2.53 15.90 -9.76
CA ASN A 277 -2.95 14.88 -8.80
C ASN A 277 -4.11 15.33 -7.89
N PHE A 278 -4.30 16.63 -7.63
CA PHE A 278 -5.50 17.09 -6.94
C PHE A 278 -6.77 16.67 -7.66
N THR A 279 -6.79 16.75 -8.99
CA THR A 279 -7.94 16.30 -9.81
C THR A 279 -8.04 14.78 -9.84
N LEU A 280 -6.93 14.08 -10.10
CA LEU A 280 -6.91 12.62 -10.23
C LEU A 280 -7.32 11.93 -8.92
N VAL A 281 -6.72 12.34 -7.81
CA VAL A 281 -7.05 11.82 -6.47
C VAL A 281 -8.46 12.26 -6.06
N GLY A 282 -8.89 13.46 -6.45
CA GLY A 282 -10.23 14.01 -6.18
C GLY A 282 -11.37 13.13 -6.73
N ILE A 283 -11.17 12.56 -7.93
CA ILE A 283 -12.14 11.61 -8.53
C ILE A 283 -12.41 10.41 -7.60
N TRP A 284 -11.43 10.02 -6.79
CA TRP A 284 -11.50 8.88 -5.88
C TRP A 284 -11.86 9.26 -4.44
N GLY A 285 -12.25 10.51 -4.20
CA GLY A 285 -12.65 10.99 -2.88
C GLY A 285 -13.73 10.14 -2.25
N GLY A 286 -13.53 9.71 -0.99
CA GLY A 286 -14.46 8.85 -0.25
C GLY A 286 -14.49 7.39 -0.68
N VAL A 287 -13.69 6.98 -1.65
CA VAL A 287 -13.64 5.59 -2.15
C VAL A 287 -12.82 4.69 -1.25
N GLY A 288 -11.73 5.20 -0.66
CA GLY A 288 -10.85 4.44 0.22
C GLY A 288 -11.57 3.85 1.42
N ARG A 289 -11.33 2.58 1.71
CA ARG A 289 -11.88 1.87 2.88
C ARG A 289 -10.95 0.72 3.29
N PRO A 290 -11.08 0.20 4.52
CA PRO A 290 -10.28 -0.95 4.96
C PRO A 290 -10.27 -2.10 3.93
N GLY A 291 -9.07 -2.45 3.48
CA GLY A 291 -8.83 -3.49 2.47
C GLY A 291 -8.66 -2.99 1.03
N GLY A 292 -8.98 -1.71 0.72
CA GLY A 292 -8.87 -1.18 -0.64
C GLY A 292 -8.67 0.33 -0.70
N TRP A 293 -7.53 0.79 -1.24
CA TRP A 293 -7.08 2.17 -1.19
C TRP A 293 -6.67 2.71 -2.57
N PRO A 294 -7.29 3.82 -3.02
CA PRO A 294 -6.78 4.59 -4.16
C PRO A 294 -5.38 5.13 -3.86
N ASP A 295 -4.45 5.00 -4.80
CA ASP A 295 -3.03 5.27 -4.62
C ASP A 295 -2.58 6.40 -5.55
N GLY A 296 -2.22 7.54 -4.98
CA GLY A 296 -1.69 8.71 -5.69
C GLY A 296 -0.24 8.56 -6.15
N ASP A 297 0.38 7.42 -5.92
CA ASP A 297 1.78 7.06 -6.15
C ASP A 297 2.72 7.30 -4.97
N MET A 298 3.98 6.93 -5.20
CA MET A 298 5.07 7.10 -4.24
C MET A 298 5.32 8.58 -3.92
N LEU A 299 5.97 8.80 -2.80
CA LEU A 299 6.36 10.13 -2.32
C LEU A 299 7.80 10.41 -2.77
N PRO A 300 8.04 11.23 -3.82
CA PRO A 300 9.37 11.55 -4.31
C PRO A 300 10.04 12.62 -3.42
N LEU A 301 10.19 12.30 -2.16
CA LEU A 301 10.76 13.15 -1.11
C LEU A 301 12.17 12.67 -0.71
N GLY A 302 12.94 13.54 -0.03
CA GLY A 302 14.31 13.24 0.34
C GLY A 302 15.24 13.16 -0.87
N ARG A 303 16.26 12.29 -0.82
CA ARG A 303 17.25 12.11 -1.90
C ARG A 303 16.77 11.03 -2.87
N ILE A 304 16.56 11.40 -4.11
CA ILE A 304 16.09 10.56 -5.21
C ILE A 304 17.04 10.63 -6.41
N GLY A 305 16.82 9.79 -7.41
CA GLY A 305 17.58 9.83 -8.66
C GLY A 305 19.04 9.39 -8.53
N ILE A 306 19.45 8.70 -7.47
CA ILE A 306 20.85 8.28 -7.23
C ILE A 306 21.35 7.41 -8.37
N VAL A 307 20.54 6.42 -8.78
CA VAL A 307 20.74 5.58 -9.97
C VAL A 307 19.40 5.31 -10.65
N ALA A 308 18.53 6.30 -10.65
CA ALA A 308 17.16 6.19 -11.14
C ALA A 308 17.05 6.24 -12.65
N GLU A 309 15.93 5.80 -13.18
CA GLU A 309 15.58 5.92 -14.59
C GLU A 309 15.43 7.38 -15.01
N ARG A 310 14.87 8.24 -14.12
CA ARG A 310 14.59 9.66 -14.44
C ARG A 310 15.43 10.60 -13.58
N GLY A 311 16.13 11.49 -14.28
CA GLY A 311 16.90 12.57 -13.70
C GLY A 311 18.25 12.11 -13.14
N THR A 312 18.82 12.97 -12.34
CA THR A 312 20.14 12.79 -11.69
C THR A 312 19.96 12.74 -10.19
N ASP A 313 20.99 12.30 -9.49
CA ASP A 313 21.10 12.33 -8.02
C ASP A 313 20.80 13.74 -7.49
N ARG A 314 19.75 13.85 -6.67
CA ARG A 314 19.28 15.13 -6.13
C ARG A 314 18.43 14.94 -4.88
N HIS A 315 18.31 15.99 -4.09
CA HIS A 315 17.16 16.15 -3.20
C HIS A 315 15.93 16.51 -4.01
N SER A 316 14.75 16.13 -3.52
CA SER A 316 13.46 16.48 -4.14
C SER A 316 13.43 17.96 -4.55
N ARG A 317 12.95 18.24 -5.77
CA ARG A 317 12.79 19.61 -6.30
C ARG A 317 11.62 20.35 -5.68
N PHE A 318 10.72 19.64 -5.01
CA PHE A 318 9.66 20.29 -4.26
C PHE A 318 10.25 21.18 -3.17
N THR A 319 9.80 22.44 -3.13
CA THR A 319 10.11 23.34 -2.04
C THR A 319 9.59 22.76 -0.71
N PRO A 320 10.08 23.20 0.45
CA PRO A 320 9.54 22.75 1.74
C PRO A 320 8.02 22.93 1.87
N VAL A 321 7.48 23.99 1.26
CA VAL A 321 6.04 24.26 1.24
C VAL A 321 5.30 23.21 0.41
N GLU A 322 5.78 22.90 -0.78
CA GLU A 322 5.19 21.88 -1.67
C GLU A 322 5.29 20.48 -1.10
N GLN A 323 6.40 20.13 -0.40
CA GLN A 323 6.53 18.85 0.29
C GLN A 323 5.45 18.66 1.38
N ARG A 324 5.14 19.73 2.15
CA ARG A 324 4.00 19.71 3.08
C ARG A 324 2.67 19.53 2.34
N THR A 325 2.52 20.13 1.18
CA THR A 325 1.32 20.02 0.35
C THR A 325 1.13 18.59 -0.18
N VAL A 326 2.20 17.92 -0.64
CA VAL A 326 2.17 16.48 -0.97
C VAL A 326 1.68 15.67 0.22
N MET A 327 2.34 15.80 1.37
CA MET A 327 1.98 15.02 2.57
C MET A 327 0.57 15.31 3.06
N SER A 328 0.11 16.57 2.98
CA SER A 328 -1.26 16.96 3.36
C SER A 328 -2.29 16.30 2.46
N LEU A 329 -2.08 16.32 1.12
CA LEU A 329 -3.02 15.72 0.17
C LEU A 329 -3.07 14.20 0.33
N TRP A 330 -1.91 13.50 0.32
CA TRP A 330 -1.88 12.05 0.50
C TRP A 330 -2.51 11.63 1.83
N SER A 331 -2.29 12.43 2.89
CA SER A 331 -2.88 12.11 4.20
C SER A 331 -4.38 12.26 4.20
N ILE A 332 -4.95 13.37 3.71
CA ILE A 332 -6.39 13.59 3.80
C ILE A 332 -7.18 12.77 2.77
N ALA A 333 -6.57 12.49 1.62
CA ALA A 333 -7.13 11.59 0.62
C ALA A 333 -7.03 10.10 1.00
N GLN A 334 -6.29 9.79 2.07
CA GLN A 334 -6.01 8.42 2.51
C GLN A 334 -5.33 7.56 1.44
N SER A 335 -4.45 8.20 0.66
CA SER A 335 -3.55 7.49 -0.25
C SER A 335 -2.52 6.68 0.54
N PRO A 336 -2.12 5.48 0.09
CA PRO A 336 -0.93 4.82 0.62
C PRO A 336 0.28 5.76 0.67
N LEU A 337 1.10 5.63 1.72
CA LEU A 337 2.30 6.43 1.89
C LEU A 337 3.52 5.55 1.59
N ILE A 338 3.98 5.56 0.34
CA ILE A 338 5.14 4.81 -0.09
C ILE A 338 6.28 5.79 -0.39
N PHE A 339 7.26 5.85 0.49
CA PHE A 339 8.41 6.75 0.36
C PHE A 339 9.36 6.27 -0.75
N GLY A 340 9.74 7.16 -1.66
CA GLY A 340 10.57 6.83 -2.82
C GLY A 340 12.06 7.16 -2.67
N GLY A 341 12.43 8.05 -1.75
CA GLY A 341 13.81 8.47 -1.56
C GLY A 341 14.68 7.48 -0.77
N ASP A 342 15.99 7.73 -0.73
CA ASP A 342 16.93 6.98 0.07
C ASP A 342 16.82 7.37 1.56
N LEU A 343 16.21 6.49 2.36
CA LEU A 343 15.92 6.76 3.76
C LEU A 343 17.15 7.15 4.60
N PRO A 344 18.33 6.48 4.47
CA PRO A 344 19.53 6.85 5.22
C PRO A 344 20.05 8.26 4.93
N SER A 345 19.70 8.85 3.78
CA SER A 345 20.12 10.21 3.37
C SER A 345 19.12 11.30 3.76
N ASN A 346 18.04 10.98 4.47
CA ASN A 346 17.03 11.96 4.86
C ASN A 346 17.62 13.01 5.82
N ASP A 347 17.36 14.27 5.51
CA ASP A 347 17.61 15.38 6.42
C ASP A 347 16.55 15.47 7.54
N GLU A 348 16.77 16.38 8.49
CA GLU A 348 15.85 16.58 9.62
C GLU A 348 14.46 17.03 9.14
N TYR A 349 14.40 17.86 8.09
CA TYR A 349 13.13 18.34 7.56
C TYR A 349 12.31 17.20 6.95
N THR A 350 12.90 16.41 6.03
CA THR A 350 12.27 15.24 5.44
C THR A 350 11.81 14.25 6.52
N THR A 351 12.68 13.97 7.50
CA THR A 351 12.32 13.11 8.62
C THR A 351 11.13 13.66 9.40
N SER A 352 11.09 14.97 9.67
CA SER A 352 9.98 15.61 10.40
C SER A 352 8.64 15.50 9.68
N LEU A 353 8.64 15.49 8.33
CA LEU A 353 7.42 15.32 7.53
C LEU A 353 6.83 13.92 7.70
N ILE A 354 7.67 12.89 7.61
CA ILE A 354 7.22 11.48 7.60
C ILE A 354 7.10 10.86 9.00
N THR A 355 7.43 11.61 10.05
CA THR A 355 7.26 11.20 11.46
C THR A 355 6.31 12.10 12.25
N ASN A 356 5.55 12.98 11.58
CA ASN A 356 4.52 13.76 12.25
C ASN A 356 3.28 12.89 12.51
N ASP A 357 3.16 12.34 13.72
CA ASP A 357 2.07 11.42 14.09
C ASP A 357 0.67 12.05 13.99
N GLU A 358 0.53 13.37 14.11
CA GLU A 358 -0.75 14.03 13.95
C GLU A 358 -1.18 14.08 12.46
N VAL A 359 -0.23 14.31 11.56
CA VAL A 359 -0.46 14.24 10.12
C VAL A 359 -0.69 12.79 9.68
N LEU A 360 0.13 11.85 10.16
CA LEU A 360 -0.04 10.42 9.88
C LEU A 360 -1.37 9.89 10.40
N ALA A 361 -1.88 10.42 11.51
CA ALA A 361 -3.20 10.03 12.03
C ALA A 361 -4.34 10.40 11.09
N VAL A 362 -4.24 11.47 10.29
CA VAL A 362 -5.23 11.80 9.25
C VAL A 362 -5.33 10.67 8.24
N ASN A 363 -4.18 10.17 7.77
CA ASN A 363 -4.09 9.07 6.82
C ASN A 363 -4.56 7.74 7.42
N GLN A 364 -4.09 7.40 8.62
CA GLN A 364 -4.24 6.07 9.20
C GLN A 364 -5.51 5.87 10.02
N LYS A 365 -6.12 6.95 10.51
CA LYS A 365 -7.28 6.91 11.41
C LYS A 365 -8.48 7.73 10.89
N GLY A 366 -8.29 8.53 9.84
CA GLY A 366 -9.36 9.23 9.15
C GLY A 366 -10.22 8.27 8.33
N SER A 367 -11.37 8.76 7.87
CA SER A 367 -12.24 8.04 6.93
C SER A 367 -12.98 9.01 6.02
N HIS A 368 -13.41 8.51 4.85
CA HIS A 368 -14.19 9.28 3.86
C HIS A 368 -13.51 10.57 3.39
N GLY A 369 -12.18 10.58 3.28
CA GLY A 369 -11.41 11.72 2.76
C GLY A 369 -11.87 12.09 1.35
N ARG A 370 -12.30 13.35 1.15
CA ARG A 370 -12.81 13.83 -0.13
C ARG A 370 -12.62 15.32 -0.30
N GLU A 371 -12.57 15.75 -1.54
CA GLU A 371 -12.70 17.17 -1.86
C GLU A 371 -14.10 17.66 -1.46
N PHE A 372 -14.15 18.72 -0.68
CA PHE A 372 -15.37 19.33 -0.21
C PHE A 372 -15.76 20.53 -1.08
N PHE A 373 -14.76 21.31 -1.50
CA PHE A 373 -14.96 22.52 -2.25
C PHE A 373 -13.75 22.80 -3.13
N SER A 374 -13.98 23.30 -4.33
CA SER A 374 -12.95 23.85 -5.22
C SER A 374 -13.44 25.13 -5.91
N SER A 375 -12.58 26.14 -5.99
CA SER A 375 -12.84 27.39 -6.71
C SER A 375 -11.53 28.00 -7.18
N GLY A 376 -11.37 28.16 -8.49
CA GLY A 376 -10.08 28.56 -9.05
C GLY A 376 -8.98 27.59 -8.60
N GLU A 377 -7.96 28.14 -7.95
CA GLU A 377 -6.83 27.37 -7.42
C GLU A 377 -7.02 26.93 -5.95
N GLN A 378 -8.12 27.31 -5.32
CA GLN A 378 -8.42 26.90 -3.96
C GLN A 378 -9.00 25.48 -3.92
N ARG A 379 -8.52 24.64 -3.01
CA ARG A 379 -9.07 23.31 -2.72
C ARG A 379 -9.27 23.14 -1.22
N VAL A 380 -10.40 22.59 -0.87
CA VAL A 380 -10.74 22.25 0.53
C VAL A 380 -11.12 20.78 0.57
N TRP A 381 -10.47 20.04 1.44
CA TRP A 381 -10.71 18.63 1.67
C TRP A 381 -11.19 18.38 3.08
N VAL A 382 -12.03 17.38 3.25
CA VAL A 382 -12.53 16.94 4.55
C VAL A 382 -12.44 15.42 4.67
N ALA A 383 -12.18 14.98 5.90
CA ALA A 383 -12.31 13.58 6.28
C ALA A 383 -12.96 13.49 7.68
N ASP A 384 -13.59 12.36 7.98
CA ASP A 384 -14.09 12.11 9.33
C ASP A 384 -12.92 11.74 10.25
N GLY A 385 -12.87 12.34 11.44
CA GLY A 385 -11.90 11.97 12.46
C GLY A 385 -12.33 10.73 13.25
N PRO A 386 -11.42 10.12 14.03
CA PRO A 386 -11.73 8.94 14.84
C PRO A 386 -12.62 9.25 16.05
N ASP A 387 -12.61 10.50 16.54
CA ASP A 387 -13.42 10.93 17.67
C ASP A 387 -14.81 11.33 17.20
N ALA A 388 -15.83 11.13 18.04
CA ALA A 388 -17.22 11.43 17.70
C ALA A 388 -17.39 12.90 17.28
N GLY A 389 -17.84 13.12 16.04
CA GLY A 389 -18.08 14.43 15.45
C GLY A 389 -16.82 15.20 15.05
N ALA A 390 -15.62 14.66 15.26
CA ALA A 390 -14.39 15.30 14.81
C ALA A 390 -14.26 15.22 13.28
N LYS A 391 -13.69 16.28 12.69
CA LYS A 391 -13.33 16.33 11.26
C LYS A 391 -11.85 16.68 11.08
N TYR A 392 -11.25 16.12 10.06
CA TYR A 392 -10.01 16.62 9.49
C TYR A 392 -10.34 17.58 8.36
N LEU A 393 -9.56 18.63 8.23
CA LEU A 393 -9.71 19.68 7.23
C LEU A 393 -8.37 19.95 6.57
N GLY A 394 -8.29 19.81 5.26
CA GLY A 394 -7.18 20.25 4.43
C GLY A 394 -7.58 21.49 3.66
N VAL A 395 -6.78 22.55 3.72
CA VAL A 395 -6.92 23.74 2.89
C VAL A 395 -5.69 23.91 2.03
N PHE A 396 -5.88 24.16 0.74
CA PHE A 396 -4.81 24.17 -0.24
C PHE A 396 -4.98 25.35 -1.18
N ASN A 397 -3.88 25.98 -1.49
CA ASN A 397 -3.78 26.99 -2.54
C ASN A 397 -2.82 26.51 -3.62
N LEU A 398 -3.34 26.20 -4.80
CA LEU A 398 -2.57 25.70 -5.93
C LEU A 398 -2.05 26.84 -6.83
N GLY A 399 -2.43 28.08 -6.55
CA GLY A 399 -2.08 29.28 -7.31
C GLY A 399 -0.75 29.89 -6.92
N GLU A 400 -0.33 30.88 -7.72
CA GLU A 400 0.95 31.59 -7.60
C GLU A 400 0.93 32.77 -6.60
N ARG A 401 -0.18 33.00 -5.93
CA ARG A 401 -0.35 34.11 -4.96
C ARG A 401 -0.98 33.61 -3.70
N GLU A 402 -0.73 34.32 -2.59
CA GLU A 402 -1.41 34.05 -1.33
C GLU A 402 -2.93 34.27 -1.45
N GLU A 403 -3.71 33.37 -0.87
CA GLU A 403 -5.17 33.38 -0.91
C GLU A 403 -5.76 33.25 0.49
N ASP A 404 -6.90 33.92 0.71
CA ASP A 404 -7.71 33.78 1.89
C ASP A 404 -8.84 32.77 1.64
N ILE A 405 -8.81 31.64 2.33
CA ILE A 405 -9.83 30.57 2.22
C ILE A 405 -10.69 30.59 3.46
N ARG A 406 -11.94 30.99 3.32
CA ARG A 406 -12.89 31.08 4.44
C ARG A 406 -13.78 29.85 4.51
N ILE A 407 -13.84 29.22 5.68
CA ILE A 407 -14.67 28.04 5.95
C ILE A 407 -15.59 28.31 7.15
N GLN A 408 -16.85 27.91 7.01
CA GLN A 408 -17.83 27.95 8.10
C GLN A 408 -18.06 26.54 8.65
N TRP A 409 -17.98 26.36 9.97
CA TRP A 409 -18.13 25.05 10.60
C TRP A 409 -19.49 24.37 10.32
N PRO A 410 -20.63 25.09 10.27
CA PRO A 410 -21.90 24.49 9.88
C PRO A 410 -21.92 23.86 8.49
N GLU A 411 -21.14 24.38 7.53
CA GLU A 411 -21.01 23.77 6.18
C GLU A 411 -20.36 22.39 6.23
N LEU A 412 -19.51 22.15 7.25
CA LEU A 412 -18.89 20.85 7.53
C LEU A 412 -19.75 19.94 8.42
N GLY A 413 -20.96 20.38 8.80
CA GLY A 413 -21.83 19.68 9.75
C GLY A 413 -21.33 19.76 11.20
N LEU A 414 -20.56 20.81 11.54
CA LEU A 414 -19.99 21.02 12.87
C LEU A 414 -20.70 22.16 13.62
N PRO A 415 -20.78 22.08 14.97
CA PRO A 415 -21.29 23.19 15.78
C PRO A 415 -20.33 24.40 15.72
N PRO A 416 -20.84 25.62 16.01
CA PRO A 416 -19.98 26.80 16.06
C PRO A 416 -18.83 26.71 17.07
N ALA A 417 -19.03 25.99 18.18
CA ALA A 417 -18.00 25.78 19.18
C ALA A 417 -17.17 24.56 18.85
N CYS A 418 -16.01 24.76 18.22
CA CYS A 418 -15.02 23.75 17.94
C CYS A 418 -13.62 24.20 18.34
N VAL A 419 -12.79 23.27 18.76
CA VAL A 419 -11.34 23.47 18.86
C VAL A 419 -10.75 23.20 17.49
N LEU A 420 -9.98 24.14 16.96
CA LEU A 420 -9.20 24.02 15.73
C LEU A 420 -7.74 23.76 16.10
N ARG A 421 -7.19 22.62 15.70
CA ARG A 421 -5.79 22.24 15.92
C ARG A 421 -5.03 22.19 14.61
N ASP A 422 -3.96 22.94 14.50
CA ASP A 422 -2.99 22.83 13.42
C ASP A 422 -2.13 21.58 13.64
N LEU A 423 -2.17 20.64 12.69
CA LEU A 423 -1.48 19.35 12.80
C LEU A 423 0.00 19.43 12.38
N TRP A 424 0.36 20.42 11.57
CA TRP A 424 1.75 20.65 11.22
C TRP A 424 2.52 21.31 12.36
N ASP A 425 1.94 22.35 12.94
CA ASP A 425 2.53 23.09 14.05
C ASP A 425 2.23 22.45 15.42
N ARG A 426 1.34 21.44 15.47
CA ARG A 426 0.92 20.69 16.67
C ARG A 426 0.41 21.59 17.78
N LYS A 427 -0.35 22.62 17.43
CA LYS A 427 -0.89 23.60 18.37
C LYS A 427 -2.34 23.93 18.07
N ASP A 428 -3.07 24.31 19.10
CA ASP A 428 -4.43 24.80 18.96
C ASP A 428 -4.40 26.24 18.42
N VAL A 429 -5.32 26.54 17.49
CA VAL A 429 -5.51 27.88 16.92
C VAL A 429 -6.52 28.60 17.78
N GLU A 430 -6.13 29.75 18.37
CA GLU A 430 -7.00 30.54 19.24
C GLU A 430 -8.11 31.22 18.46
N GLY A 431 -9.29 31.24 19.01
CA GLY A 431 -10.38 32.17 18.71
C GLY A 431 -11.43 31.78 17.66
N PRO A 432 -11.31 30.78 16.76
CA PRO A 432 -12.35 30.59 15.75
C PRO A 432 -13.66 30.04 16.35
N ARG A 433 -14.75 30.81 16.24
CA ARG A 433 -16.11 30.34 16.56
C ARG A 433 -16.98 30.37 15.34
N GLY A 434 -17.36 29.20 14.84
CA GLY A 434 -18.27 29.00 13.71
C GLY A 434 -17.68 29.29 12.33
N THR A 435 -16.56 30.00 12.24
CA THR A 435 -15.88 30.30 10.97
C THR A 435 -14.41 30.61 11.19
N HIS A 436 -13.56 30.31 10.19
CA HIS A 436 -12.17 30.75 10.16
C HIS A 436 -11.74 31.09 8.74
N THR A 437 -10.87 32.08 8.60
CA THR A 437 -10.21 32.41 7.34
C THR A 437 -8.77 31.96 7.42
N PHE A 438 -8.42 31.02 6.57
CA PHE A 438 -7.06 30.49 6.44
C PHE A 438 -6.32 31.30 5.39
N ARG A 439 -5.22 31.90 5.78
CA ARG A 439 -4.33 32.61 4.87
C ARG A 439 -3.28 31.61 4.36
N VAL A 440 -3.35 31.25 3.08
CA VAL A 440 -2.58 30.17 2.49
C VAL A 440 -1.68 30.74 1.40
N ALA A 441 -0.37 30.66 1.59
CA ALA A 441 0.62 31.11 0.62
C ALA A 441 0.53 30.31 -0.70
N ALA A 442 1.20 30.79 -1.74
CA ALA A 442 1.30 30.07 -3.01
C ALA A 442 1.83 28.65 -2.79
N HIS A 443 1.24 27.65 -3.46
CA HIS A 443 1.56 26.23 -3.40
C HIS A 443 1.44 25.59 -2.00
N ALA A 444 0.93 26.32 -1.00
CA ALA A 444 0.89 25.89 0.37
C ALA A 444 -0.38 25.11 0.73
N SER A 445 -0.31 24.47 1.88
CA SER A 445 -1.42 23.77 2.51
C SER A 445 -1.44 23.99 4.01
N GLY A 446 -2.64 23.92 4.61
CA GLY A 446 -2.85 23.71 6.02
C GLY A 446 -3.61 22.40 6.25
N LEU A 447 -3.25 21.68 7.32
CA LEU A 447 -3.94 20.46 7.72
C LEU A 447 -4.35 20.57 9.19
N TYR A 448 -5.64 20.41 9.43
CA TYR A 448 -6.24 20.73 10.72
C TYR A 448 -7.15 19.62 11.22
N LYS A 449 -7.34 19.57 12.54
CA LYS A 449 -8.40 18.80 13.19
C LYS A 449 -9.38 19.74 13.84
N LEU A 450 -10.67 19.55 13.55
CA LEU A 450 -11.79 20.23 14.18
C LEU A 450 -12.47 19.26 15.14
N THR A 451 -12.56 19.63 16.42
CA THR A 451 -13.22 18.83 17.45
C THR A 451 -14.30 19.68 18.10
N PRO A 452 -15.58 19.23 18.11
CA PRO A 452 -16.64 19.92 18.85
C PRO A 452 -16.23 20.18 20.30
N ALA A 453 -16.39 21.42 20.77
CA ALA A 453 -16.16 21.74 22.17
C ALA A 453 -17.23 21.04 23.03
N ARG A 454 -16.81 20.48 24.15
CA ARG A 454 -17.70 19.82 25.12
C ARG A 454 -18.56 20.82 25.88
#